data_01a93d5a3be70632173932064e6cd761
#
_entry.id   01a93d5a3be70632173932064e6cd761
#
_cell.length_a   1.000
_cell.length_b   1.000
_cell.length_c   1.000
_cell.angle_alpha   90.00
_cell.angle_beta   90.00
_cell.angle_gamma   90.00
#
_symmetry.space_group_name_H-M   'P 1'
#
loop_
_entity.id
_entity.type
_entity.pdbx_description
1 polymer ?
#
loop_
_entity_poly.entity_id
_entity_poly.type
_entity_poly.pdbx_seq_one_letter_code
_entity_poly.pdbx_strand_id
1 'polypeptide(L)' 'MSTTKLNKWGNSQGVLIPKALCESAGFRIGDRVEMQVNPETQRIELFVPSKKQ' A
#
# COMPACT_ATOMS: atom_id res chain seq x y z
N MET A 1 6.41 -9.84 10.65
CA MET A 1 6.12 -9.45 9.26
C MET A 1 4.75 -9.95 8.86
N SER A 2 3.97 -9.13 8.18
CA SER A 2 2.61 -9.48 7.77
C SER A 2 2.58 -9.93 6.32
N THR A 3 1.67 -10.85 6.03
CA THR A 3 1.44 -11.26 4.67
C THR A 3 -0.04 -11.09 4.34
N THR A 4 -0.32 -10.94 3.07
CA THR A 4 -1.68 -10.84 2.59
C THR A 4 -1.75 -11.48 1.22
N LYS A 5 -2.96 -11.64 0.73
CA LYS A 5 -3.19 -12.33 -0.53
C LYS A 5 -3.72 -11.35 -1.54
N LEU A 6 -3.21 -11.45 -2.76
CA LEU A 6 -3.68 -10.61 -3.85
C LEU A 6 -5.05 -11.12 -4.30
N ASN A 7 -6.01 -10.22 -4.35
CA ASN A 7 -7.38 -10.56 -4.73
C ASN A 7 -7.78 -9.80 -6.00
N LYS A 8 -8.72 -10.37 -6.72
CA LYS A 8 -9.25 -9.73 -7.91
C LYS A 8 -10.47 -8.91 -7.53
N TRP A 9 -10.49 -7.64 -7.92
CA TRP A 9 -11.62 -6.76 -7.70
C TRP A 9 -11.99 -6.12 -9.03
N GLY A 10 -13.01 -6.70 -9.72
CA GLY A 10 -13.39 -6.25 -11.06
C GLY A 10 -12.24 -6.45 -12.03
N ASN A 11 -11.80 -5.37 -12.67
CA ASN A 11 -10.64 -5.43 -13.57
C ASN A 11 -9.34 -5.07 -12.87
N SER A 12 -9.38 -4.89 -11.55
CA SER A 12 -8.22 -4.53 -10.77
C SER A 12 -7.82 -5.63 -9.83
N GLN A 13 -6.69 -5.47 -9.22
CA GLN A 13 -6.19 -6.39 -8.21
C GLN A 13 -5.95 -5.60 -6.93
N GLY A 14 -6.17 -6.23 -5.80
CA GLY A 14 -6.03 -5.52 -4.55
C GLY A 14 -5.60 -6.40 -3.40
N VAL A 15 -5.10 -5.76 -2.37
CA VAL A 15 -4.74 -6.42 -1.12
C VAL A 15 -5.32 -5.63 0.03
N LEU A 16 -5.65 -6.34 1.11
CA LEU A 16 -6.07 -5.68 2.34
C LEU A 16 -4.84 -5.37 3.16
N ILE A 17 -4.73 -4.12 3.59
CA ILE A 17 -3.60 -3.69 4.41
C ILE A 17 -4.07 -3.66 5.85
N PRO A 18 -3.43 -4.42 6.75
CA PRO A 18 -3.84 -4.41 8.15
C PRO A 18 -3.75 -3.02 8.74
N LYS A 19 -4.70 -2.73 9.63
CA LYS A 19 -4.78 -1.42 10.26
C LYS A 19 -3.47 -1.06 10.96
N ALA A 20 -2.84 -2.03 11.60
CA ALA A 20 -1.60 -1.78 12.32
C ALA A 20 -0.49 -1.30 11.39
N LEU A 21 -0.43 -1.83 10.16
CA LEU A 21 0.57 -1.37 9.20
C LEU A 21 0.28 0.04 8.73
N CYS A 22 -0.98 0.36 8.51
CA CYS A 22 -1.36 1.71 8.13
C CYS A 22 -0.99 2.71 9.23
N GLU A 23 -1.23 2.35 10.46
CA GLU A 23 -0.89 3.23 11.58
C GLU A 23 0.61 3.41 11.72
N SER A 24 1.37 2.33 11.53
CA SER A 24 2.83 2.43 11.59
C SER A 24 3.39 3.31 10.50
N ALA A 25 2.78 3.29 9.32
CA ALA A 25 3.22 4.11 8.21
C ALA A 25 2.66 5.54 8.26
N GLY A 26 1.71 5.80 9.17
CA GLY A 26 1.08 7.10 9.25
C GLY A 26 0.00 7.33 8.21
N PHE A 27 -0.53 6.25 7.63
CA PHE A 27 -1.61 6.35 6.65
C PHE A 27 -2.94 6.46 7.38
N ARG A 28 -3.84 7.26 6.82
CA ARG A 28 -5.18 7.46 7.40
C ARG A 28 -6.22 7.24 6.33
N ILE A 29 -7.42 6.88 6.78
CA ILE A 29 -8.55 6.72 5.87
C ILE A 29 -8.75 8.03 5.11
N GLY A 30 -8.88 7.92 3.80
CA GLY A 30 -9.07 9.09 2.94
C GLY A 30 -7.80 9.68 2.38
N ASP A 31 -6.65 9.24 2.87
CA ASP A 31 -5.38 9.70 2.32
C ASP A 31 -5.24 9.24 0.86
N ARG A 32 -4.59 10.09 0.08
CA ARG A 32 -4.23 9.74 -1.28
C ARG A 32 -2.88 9.03 -1.25
N VAL A 33 -2.87 7.80 -1.72
CA VAL A 33 -1.69 6.96 -1.67
C VAL A 33 -1.15 6.77 -3.07
N GLU A 34 0.15 6.97 -3.24
CA GLU A 34 0.82 6.71 -4.51
C GLU A 34 1.57 5.39 -4.45
N MET A 35 1.70 4.78 -5.61
CA MET A 35 2.36 3.48 -5.72
C MET A 35 3.48 3.58 -6.74
N GLN A 36 4.62 2.99 -6.40
CA GLN A 36 5.75 2.87 -7.32
C GLN A 36 6.18 1.43 -7.42
N VAL A 37 6.52 1.01 -8.62
CA VAL A 37 6.95 -0.35 -8.88
C VAL A 37 8.45 -0.38 -9.11
N ASN A 38 9.11 -1.32 -8.46
CA ASN A 38 10.50 -1.65 -8.74
C ASN A 38 10.52 -3.05 -9.34
N PRO A 39 10.57 -3.17 -10.67
CA PRO A 39 10.47 -4.49 -11.30
C PRO A 39 11.69 -5.38 -11.04
N GLU A 40 12.83 -4.80 -10.75
CA GLU A 40 14.02 -5.60 -10.46
C GLU A 40 13.91 -6.35 -9.16
N THR A 41 13.28 -5.75 -8.17
CA THR A 41 13.08 -6.40 -6.88
C THR A 41 11.69 -6.98 -6.73
N GLN A 42 10.82 -6.77 -7.70
CA GLN A 42 9.42 -7.20 -7.68
C GLN A 42 8.69 -6.64 -6.47
N ARG A 43 8.95 -5.36 -6.17
CA ARG A 43 8.33 -4.67 -5.03
C ARG A 43 7.48 -3.52 -5.52
N ILE A 44 6.42 -3.28 -4.77
CA ILE A 44 5.57 -2.11 -4.94
C ILE A 44 5.63 -1.33 -3.65
N GLU A 45 5.97 -0.06 -3.75
CA GLU A 45 6.03 0.83 -2.60
C GLU A 45 4.81 1.72 -2.59
N LEU A 46 4.23 1.88 -1.40
CA LEU A 46 3.09 2.75 -1.19
C LEU A 46 3.51 3.89 -0.29
N PHE A 47 3.10 5.11 -0.64
CA PHE A 47 3.44 6.25 0.19
C PHE A 47 2.40 7.35 0.00
N VAL A 48 2.34 8.24 0.98
CA VAL A 48 1.45 9.42 0.94
C VAL A 48 2.32 10.63 0.69
N PRO A 49 2.31 11.19 -0.53
CA PRO A 49 3.27 12.24 -0.88
C PRO A 49 3.12 13.51 -0.04
N SER A 50 1.94 13.76 0.50
CA SER A 50 1.72 14.95 1.31
C SER A 50 2.30 14.84 2.72
N LYS A 51 2.79 13.65 3.12
CA LYS A 51 3.33 13.44 4.46
C LYS A 51 4.85 13.42 4.39
N LYS A 52 5.42 14.59 4.41
CA LYS A 52 6.87 14.69 4.33
C LYS A 52 7.49 14.65 5.70
N GLN A 53 8.72 14.17 5.75
CA GLN A 53 9.53 14.17 6.95
C GLN A 53 10.26 15.49 7.11
#